data_2d4dbc84a54d0b17e508191ad31c1ae2
#
_entry.id   2d4dbc84a54d0b17e508191ad31c1ae2
#
_cell.length_a   1.000
_cell.length_b   1.000
_cell.length_c   1.000
_cell.angle_alpha   90.00
_cell.angle_beta   90.00
_cell.angle_gamma   90.00
#
_symmetry.space_group_name_H-M   'P 1'
#
loop_
_entity.id
_entity.type
_entity.pdbx_description
1 polymer ?
#
loop_
_entity_poly.entity_id
_entity_poly.type
_entity_poly.pdbx_seq_one_letter_code
_entity_poly.pdbx_strand_id
1 'polypeptide(L)'
;MGKTILVVDGSPTWRKMIQVTLTAAGHEVLEAEDGAQGLKLAETEPVDIIFSGCQLPDMDGPNFTRKIRSLSEHKKTPLIAISDSPDDEQKEAAKSAGGTGWMVQPVMPEKLIEAAEGFAARIDLLEAKARKKAELKKKRDEAAAG
;
A
#
# COMPACT_ATOMS: atom_id res chain seq x y z
N MET A 1 -2.77 -8.24 -13.04
CA MET A 1 -2.93 -6.81 -13.42
C MET A 1 -2.02 -5.93 -12.58
N GLY A 2 -1.24 -5.07 -13.25
CA GLY A 2 -0.32 -4.16 -12.57
C GLY A 2 -1.06 -3.14 -11.71
N LYS A 3 -0.42 -2.73 -10.63
CA LYS A 3 -0.96 -1.75 -9.69
C LYS A 3 -0.01 -0.56 -9.57
N THR A 4 -0.51 0.56 -9.07
CA THR A 4 0.31 1.71 -8.74
C THR A 4 0.74 1.60 -7.28
N ILE A 5 2.04 1.51 -7.06
CA ILE A 5 2.63 1.27 -5.73
C ILE A 5 3.44 2.49 -5.32
N LEU A 6 3.15 3.01 -4.13
CA LEU A 6 3.91 4.10 -3.54
C LEU A 6 4.96 3.50 -2.59
N VAL A 7 6.21 3.88 -2.78
CA VAL A 7 7.33 3.47 -1.92
C VAL A 7 7.86 4.70 -1.20
N VAL A 8 7.79 4.68 0.12
CA VAL A 8 8.25 5.79 0.97
C VAL A 8 9.41 5.31 1.83
N ASP A 9 10.60 5.83 1.58
CA ASP A 9 11.80 5.44 2.33
C ASP A 9 12.89 6.50 2.17
N GLY A 10 13.56 6.82 3.26
CA GLY A 10 14.65 7.80 3.24
C GLY A 10 15.94 7.30 2.59
N SER A 11 16.10 5.98 2.42
CA SER A 11 17.29 5.40 1.80
C SER A 11 17.15 5.34 0.28
N PRO A 12 17.94 6.10 -0.48
CA PRO A 12 17.89 6.05 -1.94
C PRO A 12 18.22 4.67 -2.51
N THR A 13 19.18 3.99 -1.92
CA THR A 13 19.62 2.65 -2.37
C THR A 13 18.50 1.63 -2.18
N TRP A 14 17.89 1.59 -1.01
CA TRP A 14 16.82 0.67 -0.68
C TRP A 14 15.58 0.96 -1.52
N ARG A 15 15.21 2.25 -1.62
CA ARG A 15 14.05 2.68 -2.40
C ARG A 15 14.22 2.30 -3.87
N LYS A 16 15.43 2.47 -4.42
CA LYS A 16 15.73 2.10 -5.82
C LYS A 16 15.60 0.59 -6.05
N MET A 17 16.05 -0.21 -5.10
CA MET A 17 15.93 -1.67 -5.21
C MET A 17 14.46 -2.10 -5.26
N ILE A 18 13.64 -1.53 -4.40
CA ILE A 18 12.19 -1.82 -4.40
C ILE A 18 11.56 -1.38 -5.72
N GLN A 19 11.90 -0.19 -6.18
CA GLN A 19 11.37 0.35 -7.43
C GLN A 19 11.70 -0.55 -8.62
N VAL A 20 12.95 -0.94 -8.77
CA VAL A 20 13.39 -1.82 -9.87
C VAL A 20 12.68 -3.17 -9.81
N THR A 21 12.60 -3.75 -8.62
CA THR A 21 11.97 -5.06 -8.40
C THR A 21 10.49 -5.04 -8.78
N LEU A 22 9.75 -4.07 -8.31
CA LEU A 22 8.30 -4.01 -8.54
C LEU A 22 7.96 -3.55 -9.95
N THR A 23 8.76 -2.69 -10.55
CA THR A 23 8.59 -2.29 -11.95
C THR A 23 8.80 -3.49 -12.87
N ALA A 24 9.82 -4.30 -12.60
CA ALA A 24 10.08 -5.52 -13.38
C ALA A 24 8.93 -6.53 -13.27
N ALA A 25 8.20 -6.50 -12.16
CA ALA A 25 7.03 -7.37 -11.95
C ALA A 25 5.75 -6.82 -12.59
N GLY A 26 5.82 -5.68 -13.27
CA GLY A 26 4.69 -5.14 -14.03
C GLY A 26 3.89 -4.05 -13.31
N HIS A 27 4.40 -3.52 -12.22
CA HIS A 27 3.72 -2.44 -11.47
C HIS A 27 4.29 -1.07 -11.82
N GLU A 28 3.47 -0.05 -11.65
CA GLU A 28 3.92 1.34 -11.71
C GLU A 28 4.35 1.75 -10.30
N VAL A 29 5.52 2.35 -10.16
CA VAL A 29 6.07 2.71 -8.84
C VAL A 29 6.28 4.20 -8.73
N LEU A 30 5.71 4.78 -7.66
CA LEU A 30 5.94 6.16 -7.27
C LEU A 30 6.87 6.15 -6.06
N GLU A 31 7.83 7.05 -6.02
CA GLU A 31 8.83 7.11 -4.95
C GLU A 31 8.70 8.40 -4.15
N ALA A 32 8.84 8.28 -2.84
CA ALA A 32 8.87 9.41 -1.91
C ALA A 32 10.04 9.24 -0.95
N GLU A 33 10.75 10.32 -0.68
CA GLU A 33 11.92 10.32 0.20
C GLU A 33 11.55 10.47 1.68
N ASP A 34 10.38 11.03 1.96
CA ASP A 34 9.92 11.29 3.33
C ASP A 34 8.40 11.18 3.42
N GLY A 35 7.89 11.32 4.63
CA GLY A 35 6.46 11.19 4.90
C GLY A 35 5.61 12.27 4.24
N ALA A 36 6.08 13.51 4.25
CA ALA A 36 5.35 14.64 3.65
C ALA A 36 5.16 14.43 2.14
N GLN A 37 6.22 14.02 1.45
CA GLN A 37 6.18 13.74 0.03
C GLN A 37 5.26 12.53 -0.26
N GLY A 38 5.34 11.49 0.59
CA GLY A 38 4.48 10.31 0.47
C GLY A 38 3.00 10.65 0.62
N LEU A 39 2.67 11.51 1.59
CA LEU A 39 1.29 11.96 1.79
C LEU A 39 0.78 12.76 0.60
N LYS A 40 1.61 13.63 0.05
CA LYS A 40 1.24 14.42 -1.12
C LYS A 40 0.93 13.53 -2.31
N LEU A 41 1.77 12.54 -2.57
CA LEU A 41 1.55 11.59 -3.67
C LEU A 41 0.29 10.76 -3.44
N ALA A 42 0.04 10.34 -2.20
CA ALA A 42 -1.18 9.58 -1.88
C ALA A 42 -2.45 10.41 -2.09
N GLU A 43 -2.38 11.73 -1.92
CA GLU A 43 -3.51 12.63 -2.15
C GLU A 43 -3.74 12.93 -3.64
N THR A 44 -2.67 13.05 -4.41
CA THR A 44 -2.73 13.56 -5.80
C THR A 44 -2.69 12.48 -6.86
N GLU A 45 -2.20 11.28 -6.54
CA GLU A 45 -2.05 10.20 -7.50
C GLU A 45 -2.88 8.98 -7.10
N PRO A 46 -3.32 8.17 -8.08
CA PRO A 46 -4.00 6.91 -7.74
C PRO A 46 -2.96 5.94 -7.18
N VAL A 47 -3.12 5.56 -5.92
CA VAL A 47 -2.20 4.63 -5.24
C VAL A 47 -3.00 3.43 -4.74
N ASP A 48 -2.57 2.24 -5.11
CA ASP A 48 -3.24 0.99 -4.76
C ASP A 48 -2.60 0.28 -3.57
N ILE A 49 -1.27 0.40 -3.43
CA ILE A 49 -0.50 -0.30 -2.39
C ILE A 49 0.62 0.64 -1.93
N ILE A 50 0.94 0.63 -0.64
CA ILE A 50 2.01 1.45 -0.06
C ILE A 50 3.03 0.57 0.65
N PHE A 51 4.31 0.78 0.37
CA PHE A 51 5.43 0.23 1.16
C PHE A 51 6.09 1.40 1.85
N SER A 52 6.20 1.35 3.17
CA SER A 52 6.73 2.46 3.96
C SER A 52 7.80 1.99 4.95
N GLY A 53 8.91 2.70 5.01
CA GLY A 53 9.90 2.51 6.05
C GLY A 53 9.33 2.83 7.44
N CYS A 54 9.85 2.17 8.47
CA CYS A 54 9.45 2.42 9.86
C CYS A 54 10.05 3.70 10.42
N GLN A 55 11.14 4.17 9.84
CA GLN A 55 11.79 5.43 10.21
C GLN A 55 11.97 6.27 8.95
N LEU A 56 11.27 7.39 8.88
CA LEU A 56 11.37 8.33 7.78
C LEU A 56 12.13 9.58 8.26
N PRO A 57 12.72 10.37 7.36
CA PRO A 57 13.48 11.56 7.78
C PRO A 57 12.70 12.57 8.59
N ASP A 58 11.40 12.72 8.33
CA ASP A 58 10.54 13.74 8.92
C ASP A 58 9.52 13.20 9.93
N MET A 59 9.29 11.89 9.97
CA MET A 59 8.34 11.28 10.91
C MET A 59 8.57 9.79 11.00
N ASP A 60 8.06 9.15 12.05
CA ASP A 60 8.13 7.69 12.12
C ASP A 60 7.04 7.03 11.26
N GLY A 61 7.21 5.74 10.96
CA GLY A 61 6.28 4.99 10.13
C GLY A 61 4.86 4.92 10.69
N PRO A 62 4.67 4.68 11.99
CA PRO A 62 3.33 4.68 12.58
C PRO A 62 2.59 6.00 12.42
N ASN A 63 3.27 7.13 12.59
CA ASN A 63 2.67 8.45 12.37
C ASN A 63 2.29 8.65 10.90
N PHE A 64 3.17 8.23 9.99
CA PHE A 64 2.87 8.26 8.56
C PHE A 64 1.64 7.42 8.25
N THR A 65 1.57 6.20 8.79
CA THR A 65 0.43 5.29 8.58
C THR A 65 -0.87 5.92 9.08
N ARG A 66 -0.87 6.52 10.28
CA ARG A 66 -2.06 7.18 10.81
C ARG A 66 -2.53 8.32 9.90
N LYS A 67 -1.59 9.10 9.36
CA LYS A 67 -1.92 10.19 8.43
C LYS A 67 -2.50 9.66 7.12
N ILE A 68 -1.96 8.57 6.59
CA ILE A 68 -2.52 7.88 5.41
C ILE A 68 -3.96 7.45 5.70
N ARG A 69 -4.21 6.85 6.87
CA ARG A 69 -5.54 6.36 7.24
C ARG A 69 -6.56 7.48 7.46
N SER A 70 -6.09 8.71 7.70
CA SER A 70 -6.99 9.86 7.80
C SER A 70 -7.49 10.35 6.44
N LEU A 71 -6.83 9.95 5.36
CA LEU A 71 -7.27 10.27 3.99
C LEU A 71 -8.45 9.37 3.62
N SER A 72 -9.55 9.97 3.12
CA SER A 72 -10.77 9.22 2.81
C SER A 72 -10.55 8.09 1.81
N GLU A 73 -9.64 8.27 0.86
CA GLU A 73 -9.35 7.28 -0.19
C GLU A 73 -8.45 6.15 0.27
N HIS A 74 -7.80 6.30 1.44
CA HIS A 74 -6.77 5.36 1.89
C HIS A 74 -7.04 4.74 3.27
N LYS A 75 -8.30 4.66 3.67
CA LYS A 75 -8.67 4.03 4.95
C LYS A 75 -8.34 2.55 4.99
N LYS A 76 -8.34 1.89 3.84
CA LYS A 76 -8.13 0.44 3.71
C LYS A 76 -7.04 0.05 2.71
N THR A 77 -6.35 1.02 2.13
CA THR A 77 -5.27 0.74 1.18
C THR A 77 -4.20 -0.12 1.86
N PRO A 78 -3.78 -1.24 1.24
CA PRO A 78 -2.72 -2.06 1.81
C PRO A 78 -1.46 -1.23 2.05
N LEU A 79 -0.96 -1.25 3.28
CA LEU A 79 0.25 -0.54 3.67
C LEU A 79 1.15 -1.52 4.43
N ILE A 80 2.31 -1.78 3.87
CA ILE A 80 3.29 -2.71 4.43
C ILE A 80 4.44 -1.89 5.01
N ALA A 81 4.67 -2.03 6.31
CA ALA A 81 5.78 -1.38 6.98
C ALA A 81 7.04 -2.22 6.81
N ILE A 82 8.16 -1.58 6.49
CA ILE A 82 9.45 -2.25 6.33
C ILE A 82 10.40 -1.71 7.40
N SER A 83 10.81 -2.60 8.30
CA SER A 83 11.71 -2.27 9.41
C SER A 83 13.14 -2.67 9.10
N ASP A 84 14.09 -1.99 9.71
CA ASP A 84 15.51 -2.36 9.66
C ASP A 84 15.87 -3.42 10.72
N SER A 85 14.97 -3.74 11.64
CA SER A 85 15.23 -4.71 12.70
C SER A 85 13.96 -5.49 13.08
N PRO A 86 14.11 -6.75 13.58
CA PRO A 86 12.99 -7.57 14.02
C PRO A 86 12.56 -7.19 15.44
N ASP A 87 11.97 -6.01 15.61
CA ASP A 87 11.56 -5.46 16.89
C ASP A 87 10.04 -5.61 17.04
N ASP A 88 9.60 -6.38 18.04
CA ASP A 88 8.17 -6.63 18.30
C ASP A 88 7.42 -5.34 18.65
N GLU A 89 8.06 -4.41 19.34
CA GLU A 89 7.48 -3.10 19.65
C GLU A 89 7.15 -2.31 18.39
N GLN A 90 8.09 -2.27 17.45
CA GLN A 90 7.89 -1.59 16.17
C GLN A 90 6.79 -2.27 15.36
N LYS A 91 6.76 -3.60 15.38
CA LYS A 91 5.72 -4.37 14.69
C LYS A 91 4.33 -4.06 15.25
N GLU A 92 4.20 -4.05 16.57
CA GLU A 92 2.93 -3.72 17.23
C GLU A 92 2.53 -2.26 16.98
N ALA A 93 3.48 -1.33 16.98
CA ALA A 93 3.22 0.07 16.68
C ALA A 93 2.70 0.25 15.25
N ALA A 94 3.28 -0.45 14.29
CA ALA A 94 2.84 -0.42 12.90
C ALA A 94 1.42 -0.95 12.76
N LYS A 95 1.12 -2.08 13.40
CA LYS A 95 -0.19 -2.70 13.40
C LYS A 95 -1.24 -1.80 14.06
N SER A 96 -0.92 -1.23 15.22
CA SER A 96 -1.82 -0.34 15.96
C SER A 96 -2.13 0.93 15.18
N ALA A 97 -1.19 1.41 14.36
CA ALA A 97 -1.40 2.57 13.51
C ALA A 97 -2.28 2.28 12.29
N GLY A 98 -2.58 1.02 12.02
CA GLY A 98 -3.43 0.60 10.92
C GLY A 98 -2.68 -0.03 9.74
N GLY A 99 -1.42 -0.43 9.92
CA GLY A 99 -0.64 -1.12 8.90
C GLY A 99 -1.24 -2.49 8.56
N THR A 100 -1.13 -2.89 7.31
CA THR A 100 -1.67 -4.16 6.81
C THR A 100 -0.66 -5.29 6.95
N GLY A 101 0.63 -5.00 6.78
CA GLY A 101 1.70 -5.98 6.81
C GLY A 101 2.98 -5.42 7.38
N TRP A 102 3.91 -6.32 7.64
CA TRP A 102 5.20 -6.00 8.25
C TRP A 102 6.28 -6.85 7.61
N MET A 103 7.38 -6.22 7.23
CA MET A 103 8.55 -6.91 6.69
C MET A 103 9.81 -6.37 7.37
N VAL A 104 10.86 -7.20 7.44
CA VAL A 104 12.14 -6.82 8.05
C VAL A 104 13.22 -6.89 7.00
N GLN A 105 14.06 -5.85 6.92
CA GLN A 105 15.21 -5.82 6.02
C GLN A 105 16.30 -6.82 6.45
N PRO A 106 17.03 -7.43 5.50
CA PRO A 106 16.86 -7.27 4.05
C PRO A 106 15.70 -8.10 3.52
N VAL A 107 14.82 -7.46 2.74
CA VAL A 107 13.70 -8.15 2.11
C VAL A 107 14.15 -8.68 0.76
N MET A 108 14.01 -9.98 0.55
CA MET A 108 14.33 -10.60 -0.73
C MET A 108 13.38 -10.13 -1.81
N PRO A 109 13.87 -9.89 -3.04
CA PRO A 109 12.99 -9.46 -4.14
C PRO A 109 11.76 -10.32 -4.34
N GLU A 110 11.90 -11.65 -4.21
CA GLU A 110 10.77 -12.58 -4.34
C GLU A 110 9.67 -12.30 -3.30
N LYS A 111 10.04 -11.89 -2.10
CA LYS A 111 9.09 -11.58 -1.03
C LYS A 111 8.35 -10.28 -1.30
N LEU A 112 9.03 -9.29 -1.86
CA LEU A 112 8.40 -8.04 -2.26
C LEU A 112 7.36 -8.30 -3.36
N ILE A 113 7.74 -9.09 -4.37
CA ILE A 113 6.85 -9.45 -5.47
C ILE A 113 5.65 -10.25 -4.95
N GLU A 114 5.89 -11.23 -4.10
CA GLU A 114 4.83 -12.06 -3.48
C GLU A 114 3.81 -11.20 -2.74
N ALA A 115 4.29 -10.25 -1.93
CA ALA A 115 3.42 -9.35 -1.19
C ALA A 115 2.59 -8.48 -2.13
N ALA A 116 3.23 -7.88 -3.13
CA ALA A 116 2.56 -7.03 -4.11
C ALA A 116 1.51 -7.80 -4.91
N GLU A 117 1.86 -9.01 -5.38
CA GLU A 117 0.93 -9.85 -6.15
C GLU A 117 -0.25 -10.31 -5.29
N GLY A 118 0.00 -10.66 -4.03
CA GLY A 118 -1.06 -11.05 -3.11
C GLY A 118 -2.08 -9.94 -2.88
N PHE A 119 -1.62 -8.72 -2.64
CA PHE A 119 -2.50 -7.57 -2.47
C PHE A 119 -3.17 -7.16 -3.78
N ALA A 120 -2.46 -7.23 -4.90
CA ALA A 120 -3.02 -6.93 -6.22
C ALA A 120 -4.20 -7.87 -6.54
N ALA A 121 -4.02 -9.17 -6.31
CA ALA A 121 -5.08 -10.17 -6.52
C ALA A 121 -6.28 -9.90 -5.62
N ARG A 122 -6.05 -9.52 -4.36
CA ARG A 122 -7.11 -9.21 -3.41
C ARG A 122 -7.90 -7.97 -3.83
N ILE A 123 -7.20 -6.94 -4.31
CA ILE A 123 -7.83 -5.72 -4.83
C ILE A 123 -8.72 -6.07 -6.03
N ASP A 124 -8.20 -6.82 -6.99
CA ASP A 124 -8.96 -7.24 -8.18
C ASP A 124 -10.20 -8.04 -7.80
N LEU A 125 -10.09 -8.94 -6.82
CA LEU A 125 -11.22 -9.73 -6.35
C LEU A 125 -12.30 -8.86 -5.71
N LEU A 126 -11.91 -7.89 -4.87
CA LEU A 126 -12.85 -6.99 -4.22
C LEU A 126 -13.56 -6.09 -5.23
N GLU A 127 -12.84 -5.59 -6.24
CA GLU A 127 -13.41 -4.80 -7.32
C GLU A 127 -14.42 -5.61 -8.15
N ALA A 128 -14.08 -6.86 -8.45
CA ALA A 128 -14.98 -7.76 -9.18
C ALA A 128 -16.27 -8.03 -8.40
N LYS A 129 -16.16 -8.25 -7.09
CA LYS A 129 -17.33 -8.45 -6.21
C LYS A 129 -18.19 -7.20 -6.14
N ALA A 130 -17.59 -6.03 -6.06
CA ALA A 130 -18.31 -4.75 -6.03
C ALA A 130 -19.07 -4.51 -7.33
N ARG A 131 -18.46 -4.79 -8.49
CA ARG A 131 -19.12 -4.69 -9.79
C ARG A 131 -20.31 -5.62 -9.89
N LYS A 132 -20.15 -6.87 -9.49
CA LYS A 132 -21.22 -7.88 -9.52
C LYS A 132 -22.39 -7.47 -8.62
N LYS A 133 -22.10 -6.96 -7.44
CA LYS A 133 -23.12 -6.48 -6.51
C LYS A 133 -23.89 -5.29 -7.09
N ALA A 134 -23.20 -4.35 -7.73
CA ALA A 134 -23.80 -3.19 -8.38
C ALA A 134 -24.71 -3.62 -9.54
N GLU A 135 -24.28 -4.59 -10.36
CA GLU A 135 -25.11 -5.13 -11.45
C GLU A 135 -26.38 -5.80 -10.95
N LEU A 136 -26.27 -6.60 -9.89
CA LEU A 136 -27.42 -7.26 -9.29
C LEU A 136 -28.42 -6.26 -8.72
N LYS A 137 -27.93 -5.20 -8.08
CA LYS A 137 -28.77 -4.13 -7.56
C LYS A 137 -29.51 -3.42 -8.70
N LYS A 138 -28.80 -3.10 -9.78
CA LYS A 138 -29.37 -2.46 -10.95
C LYS A 138 -30.49 -3.31 -11.57
N LYS A 139 -30.26 -4.61 -11.71
CA LYS A 139 -31.28 -5.55 -12.23
C LYS A 139 -32.51 -5.60 -11.34
N ARG A 140 -32.33 -5.62 -10.03
CA ARG A 140 -33.44 -5.61 -9.08
C ARG A 140 -34.25 -4.32 -9.16
N ASP A 141 -33.58 -3.18 -9.27
CA ASP A 141 -34.22 -1.88 -9.38
C ASP A 141 -35.02 -1.77 -10.69
N GLU A 142 -34.47 -2.27 -11.80
CA GLU A 142 -35.13 -2.32 -13.10
C GLU A 142 -36.38 -3.22 -13.05
N ALA A 143 -36.28 -4.38 -12.43
CA ALA A 143 -37.41 -5.30 -12.28
C ALA A 143 -38.50 -4.71 -11.41
N ALA A 144 -38.15 -3.96 -10.35
CA ALA A 144 -39.09 -3.30 -9.48
C ALA A 144 -39.80 -2.12 -10.16
N ALA A 145 -39.10 -1.45 -11.10
CA ALA A 145 -39.66 -0.32 -11.86
C ALA A 145 -40.62 -0.77 -13.00
N GLY A 146 -40.44 -2.01 -13.45
CA GLY A 146 -41.28 -2.60 -14.49
C GLY A 146 -42.58 -3.15 -13.93
#